data_7a273f0c7c021a63f33f8b1cc52142aa
#
_entry.id   7a273f0c7c021a63f33f8b1cc52142aa
#
_cell.length_a   1.000
_cell.length_b   1.000
_cell.length_c   1.000
_cell.angle_alpha   90.00
_cell.angle_beta   90.00
_cell.angle_gamma   90.00
#
_symmetry.space_group_name_H-M   'P 1'
#
loop_
_entity.id
_entity.type
_entity.pdbx_description
1 polymer ?
#
loop_
_entity_poly.entity_id
_entity_poly.type
_entity_poly.pdbx_seq_one_letter_code
_entity_poly.pdbx_strand_id
1 'polypeptide(L)'
;MSELQKIRIKLKAYDHALLDQSAAKIVETAKKTGAEVSGPIPLPTEKEVITILRAVHKYKDSREQFEQRTHKRLIDITSATAKTTDALTKLDLPSGVDIEIKL
;
A
#
# COMPACT_ATOMS: atom_id res chain seq x y z
N MET A 1 -24.66 -21.75 -0.34
CA MET A 1 -24.43 -20.50 0.40
C MET A 1 -23.03 -19.98 0.12
N SER A 2 -22.94 -18.80 -0.38
CA SER A 2 -21.63 -18.19 -0.57
C SER A 2 -21.10 -17.78 0.80
N GLU A 3 -19.97 -18.32 1.17
CA GLU A 3 -19.30 -17.85 2.36
C GLU A 3 -18.75 -16.47 2.11
N LEU A 4 -19.15 -15.54 2.96
CA LEU A 4 -18.62 -14.18 2.92
C LEU A 4 -17.28 -14.18 3.64
N GLN A 5 -16.26 -13.78 2.95
CA GLN A 5 -14.91 -13.74 3.47
C GLN A 5 -14.52 -12.32 3.85
N LYS A 6 -13.67 -12.24 4.85
CA LYS A 6 -13.03 -10.98 5.21
C LYS A 6 -11.64 -10.94 4.59
N ILE A 7 -11.39 -9.91 3.81
CA ILE A 7 -10.09 -9.72 3.17
C ILE A 7 -9.44 -8.48 3.76
N ARG A 8 -8.22 -8.61 4.16
CA ARG A 8 -7.41 -7.49 4.65
C ARG A 8 -6.32 -7.22 3.65
N ILE A 9 -6.29 -6.01 3.12
CA ILE A 9 -5.29 -5.59 2.14
C ILE A 9 -4.40 -4.54 2.76
N LYS A 10 -3.11 -4.80 2.72
CA LYS A 10 -2.11 -3.86 3.21
C LYS A 10 -1.31 -3.34 2.03
N LEU A 11 -1.27 -2.04 1.88
CA LEU A 11 -0.55 -1.37 0.80
C LEU A 11 0.64 -0.62 1.37
N LYS A 12 1.76 -0.70 0.67
CA LYS A 12 2.97 0.03 1.03
C LYS A 12 3.53 0.71 -0.21
N ALA A 13 3.93 1.94 -0.07
CA ALA A 13 4.63 2.65 -1.14
C ALA A 13 5.45 3.79 -0.56
N TYR A 14 6.46 4.19 -1.30
CA TYR A 14 7.24 5.37 -0.94
C TYR A 14 6.53 6.66 -1.34
N ASP A 15 5.72 6.60 -2.36
CA ASP A 15 4.97 7.76 -2.85
C ASP A 15 3.53 7.69 -2.33
N HIS A 16 3.14 8.67 -1.53
CA HIS A 16 1.81 8.70 -0.94
C HIS A 16 0.71 8.91 -1.99
N ALA A 17 1.00 9.66 -3.06
CA ALA A 17 0.02 9.91 -4.11
C ALA A 17 -0.33 8.63 -4.86
N LEU A 18 0.69 7.84 -5.23
CA LEU A 18 0.47 6.54 -5.87
C LEU A 18 -0.28 5.59 -4.94
N LEU A 19 0.06 5.63 -3.66
CA LEU A 19 -0.58 4.78 -2.67
C LEU A 19 -2.05 5.10 -2.54
N ASP A 20 -2.40 6.37 -2.47
CA ASP A 20 -3.78 6.81 -2.35
C ASP A 20 -4.59 6.48 -3.62
N GLN A 21 -4.00 6.62 -4.79
CA GLN A 21 -4.63 6.23 -6.03
C GLN A 21 -4.90 4.73 -6.08
N SER A 22 -3.95 3.93 -5.67
CA SER A 22 -4.09 2.48 -5.62
C SER A 22 -5.16 2.06 -4.63
N ALA A 23 -5.18 2.68 -3.46
CA ALA A 23 -6.20 2.41 -2.45
C ALA A 23 -7.59 2.76 -2.98
N ALA A 24 -7.73 3.88 -3.66
CA ALA A 24 -9.02 4.28 -4.25
C ALA A 24 -9.50 3.28 -5.30
N LYS A 25 -8.60 2.79 -6.15
CA LYS A 25 -8.93 1.76 -7.14
C LYS A 25 -9.41 0.48 -6.50
N ILE A 26 -8.75 0.03 -5.46
CA ILE A 26 -9.11 -1.19 -4.74
C ILE A 26 -10.49 -1.04 -4.10
N VAL A 27 -10.73 0.08 -3.43
CA VAL A 27 -12.02 0.36 -2.79
C VAL A 27 -13.14 0.38 -3.83
N GLU A 28 -12.93 1.06 -4.95
CA GLU A 28 -13.91 1.14 -6.02
C GLU A 28 -14.21 -0.24 -6.61
N THR A 29 -13.17 -1.01 -6.88
CA THR A 29 -13.32 -2.37 -7.42
C THR A 29 -14.09 -3.26 -6.47
N ALA A 30 -13.79 -3.21 -5.18
CA ALA A 30 -14.49 -4.01 -4.18
C ALA A 30 -15.96 -3.60 -4.07
N LYS A 31 -16.25 -2.32 -4.11
CA LYS A 31 -17.64 -1.83 -4.07
C LYS A 31 -18.43 -2.28 -5.27
N LYS A 32 -17.82 -2.31 -6.45
CA LYS A 32 -18.48 -2.77 -7.68
C LYS A 32 -18.88 -4.24 -7.60
N THR A 33 -18.19 -5.03 -6.80
CA THR A 33 -18.52 -6.45 -6.63
C THR A 33 -19.53 -6.68 -5.51
N GLY A 34 -20.01 -5.62 -4.88
CA GLY A 34 -21.00 -5.71 -3.81
C GLY A 34 -20.42 -5.94 -2.43
N ALA A 35 -19.11 -5.91 -2.28
CA ALA A 35 -18.48 -6.07 -0.98
C ALA A 35 -18.56 -4.78 -0.16
N GLU A 36 -18.59 -4.92 1.15
CA GLU A 36 -18.49 -3.80 2.08
C GLU A 36 -17.02 -3.51 2.34
N VAL A 37 -16.66 -2.26 2.24
CA VAL A 37 -15.28 -1.82 2.41
C VAL A 37 -15.20 -0.82 3.55
N SER A 38 -14.37 -1.13 4.53
CA SER A 38 -13.91 -0.11 5.47
C SER A 38 -12.85 0.70 4.76
N GLY A 39 -13.05 1.99 4.64
CA GLY A 39 -12.21 2.88 3.83
C GLY A 39 -10.74 2.78 4.15
N PRO A 40 -9.89 3.31 3.30
CA PRO A 40 -8.45 3.20 3.54
C PRO A 40 -8.10 3.81 4.90
N ILE A 41 -7.48 3.00 5.76
CA ILE A 41 -7.04 3.43 7.07
C ILE A 41 -5.56 3.76 6.95
N PRO A 42 -5.16 5.01 7.18
CA PRO A 42 -3.73 5.32 7.16
C PRO A 42 -3.06 4.72 8.38
N LEU A 43 -2.05 3.91 8.13
CA LEU A 43 -1.18 3.39 9.18
C LEU A 43 -0.03 4.36 9.42
N PRO A 44 0.64 4.28 10.57
CA PRO A 44 1.80 5.13 10.81
C PRO A 44 2.84 4.99 9.72
N THR A 45 3.36 6.12 9.27
CA THR A 45 4.39 6.16 8.25
C THR A 45 5.73 5.79 8.88
N GLU A 46 6.40 4.82 8.30
CA GLU A 46 7.75 4.48 8.72
C GLU A 46 8.73 5.44 8.06
N LYS A 47 9.58 6.02 8.88
CA LYS A 47 10.61 6.94 8.43
C LYS A 47 11.97 6.32 8.69
N GLU A 48 12.74 6.19 7.66
CA GLU A 48 14.08 5.66 7.75
C GLU A 48 15.06 6.74 7.30
N VAL A 49 16.03 7.03 8.14
CA VAL A 49 17.08 7.97 7.82
C VAL A 49 18.32 7.17 7.45
N ILE A 50 18.73 7.28 6.22
CA ILE A 50 19.93 6.62 5.73
C ILE A 50 21.03 7.65 5.61
N THR A 51 22.13 7.42 6.32
CA THR A 51 23.31 8.26 6.21
C THR A 51 24.31 7.59 5.28
N ILE A 52 24.62 8.24 4.19
CA ILE A 52 25.60 7.76 3.24
C ILE A 52 26.88 8.58 3.43
N LEU A 53 27.97 7.87 3.73
CA LEU A 53 29.28 8.48 3.75
C LEU A 53 29.83 8.47 2.34
N ARG A 54 29.97 9.63 1.77
CA ARG A 54 30.69 9.75 0.51
C ARG A 54 32.16 9.94 0.78
N ALA A 55 32.98 9.17 0.12
CA ALA A 55 34.43 9.36 0.15
C ALA A 55 34.78 10.63 -0.60
N VAL A 56 34.73 11.75 0.07
CA VAL A 56 35.24 12.98 -0.48
C VAL A 56 36.63 13.18 0.04
N HIS A 57 37.52 13.34 -0.87
CA HIS A 57 38.91 13.53 -0.54
C HIS A 57 39.13 14.70 0.38
N LYS A 58 39.85 14.46 1.44
CA LYS A 58 40.51 15.51 2.24
C LYS A 58 39.62 16.42 3.03
N TYR A 59 38.38 16.50 2.73
CA TYR A 59 37.56 17.52 3.33
C TYR A 59 36.49 16.89 4.11
N LYS A 60 36.13 17.56 5.09
CA LYS A 60 34.92 17.35 5.85
C LYS A 60 34.11 16.13 5.49
N ASP A 61 33.59 15.52 6.46
CA ASP A 61 32.62 14.44 6.29
C ASP A 61 31.55 14.82 5.30
N SER A 62 31.58 14.21 4.15
CA SER A 62 30.47 14.31 3.23
C SER A 62 29.42 13.31 3.65
N ARG A 63 28.50 13.76 4.42
CA ARG A 63 27.34 12.96 4.80
C ARG A 63 26.17 13.43 3.99
N GLU A 64 25.59 12.53 3.26
CA GLU A 64 24.25 12.77 2.72
C GLU A 64 23.27 11.95 3.53
N GLN A 65 22.28 12.63 4.05
CA GLN A 65 21.18 11.98 4.73
C GLN A 65 19.99 11.94 3.81
N PHE A 66 19.49 10.73 3.57
CA PHE A 66 18.26 10.54 2.82
C PHE A 66 17.19 10.08 3.76
N GLU A 67 16.04 10.70 3.67
CA GLU A 67 14.85 10.21 4.33
C GLU A 67 14.09 9.32 3.36
N GLN A 68 13.85 8.10 3.79
CA GLN A 68 12.91 7.22 3.13
C GLN A 68 11.67 7.12 3.99
N ARG A 69 10.54 7.48 3.41
CA ARG A 69 9.26 7.34 4.08
C ARG A 69 8.46 6.25 3.40
N THR A 70 8.05 5.28 4.18
CA THR A 70 7.17 4.23 3.69
C THR A 70 5.78 4.50 4.19
N HIS A 71 4.90 4.83 3.28
CA HIS A 71 3.49 5.06 3.58
C HIS A 71 2.75 3.73 3.53
N LYS A 72 1.83 3.55 4.45
CA LYS A 72 1.04 2.33 4.55
C LYS A 72 -0.43 2.66 4.61
N ARG A 73 -1.23 1.83 3.95
CA ARG A 73 -2.69 1.92 4.02
C ARG A 73 -3.25 0.54 4.26
N LEU A 74 -4.30 0.49 5.07
CA LEU A 74 -5.00 -0.74 5.37
C LEU A 74 -6.42 -0.65 4.85
N ILE A 75 -6.84 -1.65 4.10
CA ILE A 75 -8.20 -1.74 3.60
C ILE A 75 -8.79 -3.06 4.09
N ASP A 76 -9.90 -2.98 4.83
CA ASP A 76 -10.65 -4.14 5.24
C ASP A 76 -11.87 -4.28 4.34
N ILE A 77 -11.98 -5.43 3.71
CA ILE A 77 -13.13 -5.77 2.89
C ILE A 77 -13.90 -6.86 3.61
N THR A 78 -15.13 -6.56 3.96
CA THR A 78 -16.05 -7.53 4.55
C THR A 78 -17.07 -7.95 3.51
N SER A 79 -17.68 -9.09 3.71
CA SER A 79 -18.66 -9.62 2.77
C SER A 79 -18.08 -9.82 1.35
N ALA A 80 -16.79 -10.20 1.28
CA ALA A 80 -16.15 -10.46 0.01
C ALA A 80 -16.67 -11.77 -0.60
N THR A 81 -16.92 -11.74 -1.90
CA THR A 81 -17.34 -12.92 -2.67
C THR A 81 -16.19 -13.37 -3.58
N ALA A 82 -16.38 -14.49 -4.26
CA ALA A 82 -15.42 -14.94 -5.26
C ALA A 82 -15.20 -13.89 -6.36
N LYS A 83 -16.24 -13.13 -6.70
CA LYS A 83 -16.11 -12.04 -7.67
C LYS A 83 -15.18 -10.95 -7.17
N THR A 84 -15.24 -10.64 -5.88
CA THR A 84 -14.36 -9.64 -5.28
C THR A 84 -12.91 -10.08 -5.38
N THR A 85 -12.62 -11.33 -5.04
CA THR A 85 -11.27 -11.88 -5.12
C THR A 85 -10.76 -11.85 -6.55
N ASP A 86 -11.57 -12.28 -7.52
CA ASP A 86 -11.19 -12.26 -8.93
C ASP A 86 -10.91 -10.84 -9.42
N ALA A 87 -11.77 -9.89 -9.08
CA ALA A 87 -11.61 -8.51 -9.49
C ALA A 87 -10.33 -7.90 -8.93
N LEU A 88 -10.01 -8.20 -7.67
CA LEU A 88 -8.78 -7.71 -7.05
C LEU A 88 -7.54 -8.33 -7.67
N THR A 89 -7.61 -9.60 -8.03
CA THR A 89 -6.50 -10.29 -8.69
C THR A 89 -6.20 -9.72 -10.06
N LYS A 90 -7.23 -9.28 -10.78
CA LYS A 90 -7.10 -8.69 -12.12
C LYS A 90 -6.78 -7.20 -12.10
N LEU A 91 -6.79 -6.60 -10.94
CA LEU A 91 -6.56 -5.17 -10.82
C LEU A 91 -5.12 -4.84 -11.15
N ASP A 92 -4.94 -3.92 -12.08
CA ASP A 92 -3.63 -3.44 -12.48
C ASP A 92 -3.26 -2.22 -11.63
N LEU A 93 -2.19 -2.35 -10.88
CA LEU A 93 -1.72 -1.28 -10.01
C LEU A 93 -0.39 -0.73 -10.51
N PRO A 94 -0.11 0.56 -10.24
CA PRO A 94 1.16 1.14 -10.64
C PRO A 94 2.34 0.41 -10.00
N SER A 95 3.45 0.36 -10.69
CA SER A 95 4.68 -0.15 -10.09
C SER A 95 5.10 0.77 -8.94
N GLY A 96 5.74 0.22 -7.93
CA GLY A 96 6.14 0.96 -6.75
C GLY A 96 5.16 0.84 -5.59
N VAL A 97 4.07 0.14 -5.78
CA VAL A 97 3.11 -0.15 -4.70
C VAL A 97 3.17 -1.63 -4.39
N ASP A 98 3.51 -1.96 -3.16
CA ASP A 98 3.49 -3.34 -2.68
C ASP A 98 2.14 -3.64 -2.06
N ILE A 99 1.59 -4.79 -2.42
CA ILE A 99 0.29 -5.25 -1.92
C ILE A 99 0.48 -6.55 -1.17
N GLU A 100 -0.09 -6.60 0.01
CA GLU A 100 -0.18 -7.82 0.80
C GLU A 100 -1.64 -8.10 1.08
N ILE A 101 -2.11 -9.26 0.66
CA ILE A 101 -3.51 -9.65 0.85
C ILE A 101 -3.55 -10.81 1.83
N LYS A 102 -4.33 -10.63 2.89
CA LYS A 102 -4.58 -11.67 3.88
C LYS A 102 -6.05 -12.04 3.86
N LEU A 103 -6.31 -13.30 3.73
CA LEU A 103 -7.66 -13.84 3.80
C LEU A 103 -8.05 -14.21 5.22
#